data_6f9005d34cf5003ba7bb13fc0d4d78e3
#
_entry.id   6f9005d34cf5003ba7bb13fc0d4d78e3
#
_cell.length_a   1.000
_cell.length_b   1.000
_cell.length_c   1.000
_cell.angle_alpha   90.00
_cell.angle_beta   90.00
_cell.angle_gamma   90.00
#
_symmetry.space_group_name_H-M   'P 1'
#
loop_
_entity.id
_entity.type
_entity.pdbx_description
1 polymer ?
#
loop_
_entity_poly.entity_id
_entity_poly.type
_entity_poly.pdbx_seq_one_letter_code
_entity_poly.pdbx_strand_id
1 'polypeptide(L)'
;MKNFKNNIIVKISLVCTILAVVTFSCNKDFLNTLPLDKVSSAATWADGALSEAFIYNVYSFLGYGGFEEQALAAYTDEAMFTHSGRNINTWTEASESPSNVAWVSPTYEWGRMYLAIRQANVALENLPTATFKDTKLRDKLIGEAYFLRAYYYQQLLRFYGGVPLIAKSYGLNEDYTIARSTYAQCVTFIVADLDKAIAALDTKAEIGRAHV
;
A
#
# COMPACT_ATOMS: atom_id res chain seq x y z
N MET A 1 32.20 -43.48 -54.16
CA MET A 1 31.01 -42.57 -54.02
C MET A 1 30.04 -42.96 -52.93
N LYS A 2 29.90 -44.24 -52.52
CA LYS A 2 28.96 -44.70 -51.48
C LYS A 2 29.28 -44.16 -50.06
N ASN A 3 30.56 -44.10 -49.69
CA ASN A 3 31.00 -43.62 -48.37
C ASN A 3 30.82 -42.11 -48.13
N PHE A 4 30.84 -41.30 -49.20
CA PHE A 4 30.65 -39.87 -49.08
C PHE A 4 29.19 -39.48 -48.77
N LYS A 5 28.18 -40.20 -49.36
CA LYS A 5 26.77 -40.01 -49.07
C LYS A 5 26.41 -40.42 -47.64
N ASN A 6 26.98 -41.51 -47.12
CA ASN A 6 26.73 -41.96 -45.77
C ASN A 6 27.24 -40.92 -44.73
N ASN A 7 28.41 -40.31 -44.96
CA ASN A 7 28.95 -39.31 -44.05
C ASN A 7 28.09 -38.02 -44.03
N ILE A 8 27.45 -37.65 -45.12
CA ILE A 8 26.57 -36.46 -45.19
C ILE A 8 25.26 -36.75 -44.42
N ILE A 9 24.66 -37.92 -44.60
CA ILE A 9 23.42 -38.34 -43.90
C ILE A 9 23.64 -38.36 -42.39
N VAL A 10 24.77 -38.91 -41.94
CA VAL A 10 25.12 -38.98 -40.52
C VAL A 10 25.31 -37.55 -39.93
N LYS A 11 25.95 -36.66 -40.66
CA LYS A 11 26.12 -35.25 -40.24
C LYS A 11 24.77 -34.51 -40.15
N ILE A 12 23.89 -34.69 -41.13
CA ILE A 12 22.55 -34.09 -41.13
C ILE A 12 21.74 -34.64 -39.96
N SER A 13 21.77 -35.96 -39.73
CA SER A 13 21.07 -36.59 -38.60
C SER A 13 21.57 -36.04 -37.26
N LEU A 14 22.88 -35.88 -37.10
CA LEU A 14 23.47 -35.29 -35.86
C LEU A 14 23.01 -33.85 -35.65
N VAL A 15 22.99 -33.04 -36.69
CA VAL A 15 22.53 -31.63 -36.62
C VAL A 15 21.05 -31.56 -36.26
N CYS A 16 20.21 -32.40 -36.87
CA CYS A 16 18.77 -32.47 -36.56
C CYS A 16 18.52 -32.92 -35.12
N THR A 17 19.32 -33.85 -34.61
CA THR A 17 19.19 -34.31 -33.19
C THR A 17 19.59 -33.22 -32.22
N ILE A 18 20.67 -32.48 -32.49
CA ILE A 18 21.11 -31.33 -31.69
C ILE A 18 20.05 -30.21 -31.72
N LEU A 19 19.50 -29.93 -32.90
CA LEU A 19 18.43 -28.90 -33.02
C LEU A 19 17.16 -29.30 -32.26
N ALA A 20 16.76 -30.56 -32.27
CA ALA A 20 15.63 -31.07 -31.52
C ALA A 20 15.84 -30.98 -29.99
N VAL A 21 17.03 -31.26 -29.47
CA VAL A 21 17.35 -31.13 -28.05
C VAL A 21 17.29 -29.68 -27.57
N VAL A 22 17.76 -28.72 -28.40
CA VAL A 22 17.73 -27.30 -28.04
C VAL A 22 16.31 -26.73 -28.02
N THR A 23 15.40 -27.23 -28.88
CA THR A 23 14.01 -26.75 -28.90
C THR A 23 13.17 -27.23 -27.71
N PHE A 24 13.54 -28.34 -27.06
CA PHE A 24 12.86 -28.86 -25.87
C PHE A 24 13.40 -28.26 -24.53
N SER A 25 14.44 -27.46 -24.56
CA SER A 25 15.11 -26.93 -23.35
C SER A 25 14.46 -25.67 -22.76
N CYS A 26 13.43 -25.09 -23.40
CA CYS A 26 12.73 -23.93 -22.83
C CYS A 26 11.67 -24.38 -21.84
N ASN A 27 12.06 -24.61 -20.59
CA ASN A 27 11.10 -24.77 -19.48
C ASN A 27 10.63 -23.38 -19.05
N LYS A 28 9.39 -23.03 -19.40
CA LYS A 28 8.76 -21.73 -19.04
C LYS A 28 8.65 -21.52 -17.54
N ASP A 29 8.66 -22.60 -16.77
CA ASP A 29 8.50 -22.56 -15.31
C ASP A 29 9.77 -22.14 -14.55
N PHE A 30 10.92 -22.12 -15.22
CA PHE A 30 12.19 -21.69 -14.59
C PHE A 30 12.17 -20.22 -14.15
N LEU A 31 11.39 -19.37 -14.84
CA LEU A 31 11.26 -17.94 -14.50
C LEU A 31 10.07 -17.65 -13.56
N ASN A 32 9.21 -18.62 -13.30
CA ASN A 32 8.04 -18.49 -12.44
C ASN A 32 8.31 -18.91 -10.99
N THR A 33 9.56 -18.82 -10.53
CA THR A 33 9.87 -19.08 -9.13
C THR A 33 9.36 -17.92 -8.28
N LEU A 34 8.42 -18.22 -7.39
CA LEU A 34 8.04 -17.29 -6.32
C LEU A 34 9.28 -17.01 -5.46
N PRO A 35 9.63 -15.74 -5.20
CA PRO A 35 10.71 -15.41 -4.29
C PRO A 35 10.49 -16.11 -2.93
N LEU A 36 11.46 -16.88 -2.47
CA LEU A 36 11.38 -17.63 -1.19
C LEU A 36 11.37 -16.70 0.04
N ASP A 37 11.76 -15.44 -0.16
CA ASP A 37 11.85 -14.39 0.87
C ASP A 37 10.60 -13.50 0.92
N LYS A 38 9.60 -13.72 0.07
CA LYS A 38 8.36 -12.92 0.01
C LYS A 38 7.12 -13.80 0.06
N VAL A 39 6.19 -13.42 0.92
CA VAL A 39 4.86 -14.03 0.94
C VAL A 39 4.10 -13.59 -0.31
N SER A 40 3.59 -14.54 -1.09
CA SER A 40 2.79 -14.20 -2.27
C SER A 40 1.44 -13.60 -1.86
N SER A 41 0.87 -12.77 -2.72
CA SER A 41 -0.47 -12.21 -2.48
C SER A 41 -1.51 -13.31 -2.25
N ALA A 42 -1.47 -14.39 -3.03
CA ALA A 42 -2.37 -15.54 -2.85
C ALA A 42 -2.20 -16.20 -1.48
N ALA A 43 -0.97 -16.36 -0.98
CA ALA A 43 -0.71 -16.92 0.35
C ALA A 43 -1.21 -15.98 1.47
N THR A 44 -1.07 -14.68 1.31
CA THR A 44 -1.56 -13.69 2.28
C THR A 44 -3.05 -13.84 2.53
N TRP A 45 -3.84 -13.99 1.47
CA TRP A 45 -5.31 -14.05 1.57
C TRP A 45 -5.86 -15.46 1.77
N ALA A 46 -5.01 -16.47 1.70
CA ALA A 46 -5.35 -17.86 2.05
C ALA A 46 -5.20 -18.17 3.56
N ASP A 47 -4.59 -17.26 4.33
CA ASP A 47 -4.31 -17.44 5.75
C ASP A 47 -4.76 -16.21 6.56
N GLY A 48 -5.58 -16.44 7.59
CA GLY A 48 -6.11 -15.38 8.44
C GLY A 48 -5.04 -14.62 9.21
N ALA A 49 -3.98 -15.30 9.69
CA ALA A 49 -2.90 -14.65 10.42
C ALA A 49 -2.04 -13.77 9.50
N LEU A 50 -1.81 -14.19 8.26
CA LEU A 50 -1.11 -13.38 7.26
C LEU A 50 -1.96 -12.18 6.83
N SER A 51 -3.28 -12.35 6.69
CA SER A 51 -4.21 -11.25 6.42
C SER A 51 -4.23 -10.24 7.56
N GLU A 52 -4.22 -10.69 8.82
CA GLU A 52 -4.12 -9.83 10.00
C GLU A 52 -2.79 -9.08 10.03
N ALA A 53 -1.68 -9.76 9.76
CA ALA A 53 -0.35 -9.12 9.67
C ALA A 53 -0.31 -8.06 8.55
N PHE A 54 -1.04 -8.26 7.44
CA PHE A 54 -1.18 -7.26 6.40
C PHE A 54 -1.90 -6.00 6.92
N ILE A 55 -2.98 -6.13 7.70
CA ILE A 55 -3.66 -4.99 8.32
C ILE A 55 -2.75 -4.29 9.34
N TYR A 56 -1.96 -5.02 10.13
CA TYR A 56 -0.96 -4.40 11.00
C TYR A 56 0.07 -3.58 10.23
N ASN A 57 0.45 -4.01 9.03
CA ASN A 57 1.27 -3.17 8.16
C ASN A 57 0.53 -1.89 7.72
N VAL A 58 -0.79 -1.95 7.48
CA VAL A 58 -1.58 -0.73 7.20
C VAL A 58 -1.58 0.20 8.41
N TYR A 59 -1.71 -0.33 9.63
CA TYR A 59 -1.58 0.47 10.86
C TYR A 59 -0.22 1.15 11.02
N SER A 60 0.86 0.59 10.46
CA SER A 60 2.21 1.18 10.56
C SER A 60 2.35 2.56 9.89
N PHE A 61 1.38 2.95 9.08
CA PHE A 61 1.33 4.29 8.49
C PHE A 61 0.70 5.33 9.41
N LEU A 62 0.10 4.93 10.54
CA LEU A 62 -0.37 5.88 11.56
C LEU A 62 0.81 6.66 12.11
N GLY A 63 0.62 7.96 12.27
CA GLY A 63 1.62 8.85 12.82
C GLY A 63 1.17 9.52 14.11
N TYR A 64 2.10 10.16 14.75
CA TYR A 64 1.86 10.93 15.96
C TYR A 64 1.34 12.34 15.60
N GLY A 65 0.05 12.59 15.78
CA GLY A 65 -0.55 13.93 15.78
C GLY A 65 -0.47 14.81 14.53
N GLY A 66 0.35 14.51 13.55
CA GLY A 66 0.50 15.27 12.30
C GLY A 66 1.59 16.33 12.29
N PHE A 67 2.14 16.62 13.44
CA PHE A 67 3.30 17.50 13.61
C PHE A 67 4.39 16.71 14.33
N GLU A 68 5.66 17.00 14.05
CA GLU A 68 6.71 16.49 14.91
C GLU A 68 6.50 17.09 16.32
N GLU A 69 6.35 16.24 17.33
CA GLU A 69 6.07 16.66 18.71
C GLU A 69 7.11 17.67 19.22
N GLN A 70 8.37 17.48 18.81
CA GLN A 70 9.47 18.38 19.14
C GLN A 70 9.34 19.78 18.54
N ALA A 71 8.48 19.93 17.54
CA ALA A 71 8.32 21.17 16.79
C ALA A 71 7.03 21.91 17.11
N LEU A 72 6.09 21.33 17.85
CA LEU A 72 4.77 21.94 18.11
C LEU A 72 4.88 23.33 18.72
N ALA A 73 5.72 23.52 19.73
CA ALA A 73 5.95 24.82 20.34
C ALA A 73 6.64 25.81 19.37
N ALA A 74 7.41 25.31 18.41
CA ALA A 74 8.11 26.15 17.43
C ALA A 74 7.20 26.61 16.27
N TYR A 75 5.97 26.09 16.17
CA TYR A 75 4.94 26.62 15.25
C TYR A 75 4.13 27.77 15.87
N THR A 76 4.38 28.07 17.12
CA THR A 76 3.78 29.18 17.89
C THR A 76 4.85 30.18 18.29
N ASP A 77 4.50 31.18 19.07
CA ASP A 77 5.41 32.15 19.66
C ASP A 77 6.10 31.66 20.96
N GLU A 78 5.81 30.42 21.38
CA GLU A 78 6.34 29.85 22.63
C GLU A 78 7.81 29.44 22.52
N ALA A 79 8.27 29.03 21.32
CA ALA A 79 9.65 28.59 21.12
C ALA A 79 10.17 28.89 19.70
N MET A 80 11.49 28.93 19.57
CA MET A 80 12.15 28.98 18.27
C MET A 80 12.96 27.73 18.06
N PHE A 81 12.82 27.10 16.88
CA PHE A 81 13.59 25.94 16.53
C PHE A 81 14.99 26.34 16.07
N THR A 82 16.01 25.88 16.77
CA THR A 82 17.39 26.34 16.55
C THR A 82 18.14 25.57 15.46
N HIS A 83 17.63 24.40 15.02
CA HIS A 83 18.25 23.62 13.97
C HIS A 83 17.86 24.14 12.59
N SER A 84 18.82 24.67 11.85
CA SER A 84 18.67 24.94 10.42
C SER A 84 18.58 23.61 9.66
N GLY A 85 17.60 23.44 8.78
CA GLY A 85 17.53 22.27 7.88
C GLY A 85 16.30 21.38 8.02
N ARG A 86 15.46 21.58 9.02
CA ARG A 86 14.15 20.91 9.11
C ARG A 86 12.99 21.76 8.59
N ASN A 87 13.29 22.96 8.10
CA ASN A 87 12.34 23.94 7.54
C ASN A 87 11.16 24.29 8.47
N ILE A 88 11.27 24.05 9.78
CA ILE A 88 10.21 24.37 10.74
C ILE A 88 10.04 25.89 10.84
N ASN A 89 11.14 26.63 10.69
CA ASN A 89 11.12 28.10 10.75
C ASN A 89 10.42 28.74 9.55
N THR A 90 10.20 28.02 8.45
CA THR A 90 9.43 28.53 7.30
C THR A 90 8.02 28.95 7.70
N TRP A 91 7.44 28.28 8.70
CA TRP A 91 6.14 28.64 9.26
C TRP A 91 6.20 29.98 10.00
N THR A 92 7.14 30.11 10.93
CA THR A 92 7.30 31.33 11.74
C THR A 92 7.83 32.52 10.92
N GLU A 93 8.56 32.25 9.86
CA GLU A 93 9.07 33.25 8.91
C GLU A 93 8.04 33.60 7.80
N ALA A 94 6.85 33.01 7.82
CA ALA A 94 5.79 33.18 6.82
C ALA A 94 6.29 32.97 5.37
N SER A 95 7.27 32.10 5.17
CA SER A 95 7.86 31.77 3.86
C SER A 95 7.23 30.53 3.21
N GLU A 96 6.15 30.04 3.77
CA GLU A 96 5.42 28.89 3.24
C GLU A 96 4.64 29.18 1.97
N SER A 97 4.61 28.18 1.11
CA SER A 97 3.83 28.22 -0.12
C SER A 97 3.32 26.80 -0.44
N PRO A 98 2.35 26.64 -1.36
CA PRO A 98 1.92 25.31 -1.81
C PRO A 98 3.04 24.43 -2.38
N SER A 99 4.16 25.01 -2.78
CA SER A 99 5.36 24.30 -3.24
C SER A 99 6.44 24.12 -2.16
N ASN A 100 6.24 24.69 -0.97
CA ASN A 100 7.16 24.60 0.17
C ASN A 100 6.37 24.28 1.46
N VAL A 101 5.92 23.04 1.58
CA VAL A 101 5.16 22.51 2.74
C VAL A 101 6.04 21.67 3.66
N ALA A 102 7.21 22.14 3.95
CA ALA A 102 8.23 21.42 4.70
C ALA A 102 7.85 21.14 6.17
N TRP A 103 6.84 21.80 6.68
CA TRP A 103 6.29 21.60 8.03
C TRP A 103 5.38 20.37 8.14
N VAL A 104 4.90 19.83 7.03
CA VAL A 104 4.12 18.58 7.08
C VAL A 104 5.05 17.45 7.46
N SER A 105 4.75 16.81 8.59
CA SER A 105 5.50 15.62 9.02
C SER A 105 5.62 14.62 7.86
N PRO A 106 6.79 14.02 7.63
CA PRO A 106 6.96 12.97 6.62
C PRO A 106 5.93 11.83 6.73
N THR A 107 5.34 11.67 7.92
CA THR A 107 4.27 10.68 8.17
C THR A 107 2.98 10.98 7.40
N TYR A 108 2.65 12.27 7.19
CA TYR A 108 1.42 12.70 6.52
C TYR A 108 1.68 13.28 5.13
N GLU A 109 2.86 13.04 4.61
CA GLU A 109 3.22 13.41 3.25
C GLU A 109 2.27 12.74 2.24
N TRP A 110 1.93 13.48 1.18
CA TRP A 110 1.01 13.06 0.12
C TRP A 110 1.26 11.63 -0.37
N GLY A 111 2.51 11.33 -0.76
CA GLY A 111 2.89 10.02 -1.29
C GLY A 111 2.70 8.90 -0.28
N ARG A 112 3.08 9.14 0.98
CA ARG A 112 2.94 8.17 2.06
C ARG A 112 1.47 7.88 2.39
N MET A 113 0.62 8.90 2.41
CA MET A 113 -0.82 8.71 2.66
C MET A 113 -1.50 7.92 1.53
N TYR A 114 -1.17 8.22 0.26
CA TYR A 114 -1.70 7.43 -0.84
C TYR A 114 -1.16 6.00 -0.89
N LEU A 115 0.06 5.76 -0.42
CA LEU A 115 0.57 4.40 -0.23
C LEU A 115 -0.26 3.65 0.82
N ALA A 116 -0.57 4.27 1.95
CA ALA A 116 -1.42 3.70 2.99
C ALA A 116 -2.85 3.43 2.48
N ILE A 117 -3.45 4.39 1.75
CA ILE A 117 -4.75 4.23 1.10
C ILE A 117 -4.73 3.06 0.11
N ARG A 118 -3.67 2.92 -0.69
CA ARG A 118 -3.51 1.78 -1.59
C ARG A 118 -3.51 0.45 -0.82
N GLN A 119 -2.77 0.36 0.29
CA GLN A 119 -2.75 -0.85 1.11
C GLN A 119 -4.13 -1.15 1.69
N ALA A 120 -4.85 -0.15 2.18
CA ALA A 120 -6.22 -0.31 2.65
C ALA A 120 -7.16 -0.78 1.52
N ASN A 121 -7.04 -0.24 0.30
CA ASN A 121 -7.80 -0.69 -0.86
C ASN A 121 -7.52 -2.15 -1.20
N VAL A 122 -6.24 -2.55 -1.24
CA VAL A 122 -5.84 -3.96 -1.47
C VAL A 122 -6.46 -4.88 -0.43
N ALA A 123 -6.49 -4.48 0.85
CA ALA A 123 -7.16 -5.24 1.90
C ALA A 123 -8.66 -5.36 1.64
N LEU A 124 -9.34 -4.24 1.35
CA LEU A 124 -10.78 -4.20 1.09
C LEU A 124 -11.22 -4.99 -0.14
N GLU A 125 -10.35 -5.13 -1.14
CA GLU A 125 -10.61 -5.95 -2.33
C GLU A 125 -10.47 -7.44 -2.06
N ASN A 126 -9.56 -7.85 -1.18
CA ASN A 126 -9.20 -9.25 -0.99
C ASN A 126 -9.84 -9.89 0.27
N LEU A 127 -9.98 -9.15 1.38
CA LEU A 127 -10.54 -9.68 2.62
C LEU A 127 -11.93 -10.34 2.47
N PRO A 128 -12.87 -9.81 1.66
CA PRO A 128 -14.19 -10.42 1.51
C PRO A 128 -14.15 -11.86 0.98
N THR A 129 -13.15 -12.20 0.17
CA THR A 129 -12.95 -13.53 -0.43
C THR A 129 -11.86 -14.35 0.25
N ALA A 130 -11.16 -13.77 1.23
CA ALA A 130 -10.09 -14.43 1.95
C ALA A 130 -10.58 -15.59 2.81
N THR A 131 -9.75 -16.60 2.95
CA THR A 131 -10.07 -17.81 3.72
C THR A 131 -9.79 -17.62 5.20
N PHE A 132 -10.84 -17.56 6.01
CA PHE A 132 -10.73 -17.43 7.46
C PHE A 132 -11.43 -18.61 8.15
N LYS A 133 -10.80 -19.16 9.19
CA LYS A 133 -11.46 -20.08 10.13
C LYS A 133 -12.44 -19.34 11.01
N ASP A 134 -12.10 -18.11 11.40
CA ASP A 134 -12.93 -17.21 12.19
C ASP A 134 -13.43 -16.05 11.30
N THR A 135 -14.70 -16.09 10.94
CA THR A 135 -15.34 -15.04 10.13
C THR A 135 -15.47 -13.72 10.86
N LYS A 136 -15.54 -13.73 12.21
CA LYS A 136 -15.56 -12.49 13.00
C LYS A 136 -14.25 -11.73 12.89
N LEU A 137 -13.11 -12.44 12.87
CA LEU A 137 -11.82 -11.82 12.63
C LEU A 137 -11.79 -11.17 11.25
N ARG A 138 -12.26 -11.85 10.21
CA ARG A 138 -12.32 -11.28 8.86
C ARG A 138 -13.15 -9.99 8.83
N ASP A 139 -14.35 -10.02 9.41
CA ASP A 139 -15.26 -8.89 9.41
C ASP A 139 -14.67 -7.70 10.21
N LYS A 140 -13.99 -7.98 11.32
CA LYS A 140 -13.20 -7.00 12.07
C LYS A 140 -12.12 -6.37 11.22
N LEU A 141 -11.30 -7.16 10.50
CA LEU A 141 -10.22 -6.64 9.65
C LEU A 141 -10.76 -5.79 8.49
N ILE A 142 -11.94 -6.12 7.95
CA ILE A 142 -12.63 -5.29 6.96
C ILE A 142 -13.02 -3.93 7.57
N GLY A 143 -13.59 -3.93 8.78
CA GLY A 143 -13.92 -2.71 9.50
C GLY A 143 -12.70 -1.83 9.79
N GLU A 144 -11.60 -2.45 10.23
CA GLU A 144 -10.33 -1.76 10.47
C GLU A 144 -9.76 -1.15 9.17
N ALA A 145 -9.83 -1.87 8.04
CA ALA A 145 -9.38 -1.36 6.76
C ALA A 145 -10.18 -0.14 6.28
N TYR A 146 -11.51 -0.14 6.47
CA TYR A 146 -12.36 1.03 6.19
C TYR A 146 -12.00 2.21 7.11
N PHE A 147 -11.85 1.96 8.41
CA PHE A 147 -11.45 3.00 9.37
C PHE A 147 -10.10 3.63 9.00
N LEU A 148 -9.09 2.81 8.72
CA LEU A 148 -7.76 3.27 8.36
C LEU A 148 -7.77 4.09 7.07
N ARG A 149 -8.53 3.65 6.04
CA ARG A 149 -8.68 4.41 4.80
C ARG A 149 -9.32 5.76 5.04
N ALA A 150 -10.39 5.82 5.83
CA ALA A 150 -11.04 7.07 6.22
C ALA A 150 -10.09 8.00 6.98
N TYR A 151 -9.29 7.45 7.91
CA TYR A 151 -8.28 8.20 8.65
C TYR A 151 -7.22 8.82 7.72
N TYR A 152 -6.67 8.05 6.78
CA TYR A 152 -5.65 8.56 5.85
C TYR A 152 -6.21 9.63 4.92
N TYR A 153 -7.45 9.49 4.47
CA TYR A 153 -8.12 10.55 3.73
C TYR A 153 -8.40 11.79 4.58
N GLN A 154 -8.73 11.62 5.85
CA GLN A 154 -8.90 12.75 6.77
C GLN A 154 -7.58 13.52 6.96
N GLN A 155 -6.44 12.82 7.06
CA GLN A 155 -5.13 13.48 7.10
C GLN A 155 -4.83 14.25 5.81
N LEU A 156 -5.07 13.63 4.64
CA LEU A 156 -4.92 14.33 3.36
C LEU A 156 -5.84 15.57 3.27
N LEU A 157 -7.10 15.43 3.66
CA LEU A 157 -8.07 16.53 3.64
C LEU A 157 -7.65 17.68 4.54
N ARG A 158 -7.09 17.37 5.72
CA ARG A 158 -6.61 18.34 6.71
C ARG A 158 -5.47 19.20 6.16
N PHE A 159 -4.52 18.59 5.45
CA PHE A 159 -3.32 19.31 4.99
C PHE A 159 -3.42 19.84 3.56
N TYR A 160 -4.22 19.19 2.69
CA TYR A 160 -4.21 19.48 1.26
C TYR A 160 -5.58 19.93 0.72
N GLY A 161 -6.62 19.99 1.56
CA GLY A 161 -7.98 20.26 1.12
C GLY A 161 -8.57 19.12 0.30
N GLY A 162 -9.38 19.42 -0.71
CA GLY A 162 -9.93 18.40 -1.60
C GLY A 162 -8.81 17.62 -2.33
N VAL A 163 -8.93 16.30 -2.44
CA VAL A 163 -7.92 15.39 -2.99
C VAL A 163 -8.54 14.37 -3.93
N PRO A 164 -7.78 13.71 -4.82
CA PRO A 164 -8.27 12.58 -5.61
C PRO A 164 -8.80 11.46 -4.73
N LEU A 165 -10.03 11.00 -4.97
CA LEU A 165 -10.63 9.87 -4.27
C LEU A 165 -10.35 8.57 -5.02
N ILE A 166 -9.58 7.68 -4.42
CA ILE A 166 -9.15 6.39 -4.96
C ILE A 166 -9.70 5.29 -4.07
N ALA A 167 -10.73 4.58 -4.55
CA ALA A 167 -11.42 3.52 -3.80
C ALA A 167 -11.04 2.11 -4.24
N LYS A 168 -10.06 1.97 -5.13
CA LYS A 168 -9.55 0.68 -5.65
C LYS A 168 -8.03 0.65 -5.70
N SER A 169 -7.46 -0.53 -5.81
CA SER A 169 -6.06 -0.68 -6.18
C SER A 169 -5.90 -0.58 -7.70
N TYR A 170 -4.95 0.24 -8.15
CA TYR A 170 -4.62 0.37 -9.57
C TYR A 170 -3.51 -0.59 -9.98
N GLY A 171 -3.66 -1.22 -11.15
CA GLY A 171 -2.63 -2.03 -11.79
C GLY A 171 -1.66 -1.18 -12.61
N LEU A 172 -0.50 -1.74 -12.98
CA LEU A 172 0.60 -1.01 -13.65
C LEU A 172 0.24 -0.37 -15.00
N ASN A 173 -0.80 -0.85 -15.68
CA ASN A 173 -1.20 -0.40 -17.01
C ASN A 173 -2.53 0.39 -17.01
N GLU A 174 -2.98 0.84 -15.83
CA GLU A 174 -4.20 1.63 -15.72
C GLU A 174 -3.90 3.14 -15.82
N ASP A 175 -4.90 3.93 -16.21
CA ASP A 175 -4.79 5.39 -16.21
C ASP A 175 -4.87 5.91 -14.77
N TYR A 176 -3.86 6.66 -14.36
CA TYR A 176 -3.74 7.28 -13.04
C TYR A 176 -4.15 8.75 -13.04
N THR A 177 -4.67 9.27 -14.16
CA THR A 177 -5.09 10.66 -14.29
C THR A 177 -6.42 10.89 -13.57
N ILE A 178 -6.35 11.20 -12.27
CA ILE A 178 -7.53 11.40 -11.43
C ILE A 178 -7.58 12.85 -10.95
N ALA A 179 -8.65 13.55 -11.27
CA ALA A 179 -8.85 14.93 -10.82
C ALA A 179 -9.09 14.98 -9.30
N ARG A 180 -8.76 16.12 -8.68
CA ARG A 180 -9.09 16.36 -7.28
C ARG A 180 -10.61 16.45 -7.10
N SER A 181 -11.10 15.79 -6.07
CA SER A 181 -12.47 15.93 -5.59
C SER A 181 -12.61 17.18 -4.73
N THR A 182 -13.83 17.69 -4.60
CA THR A 182 -14.11 18.80 -3.68
C THR A 182 -13.95 18.37 -2.21
N TYR A 183 -13.75 19.34 -1.32
CA TYR A 183 -13.71 19.09 0.12
C TYR A 183 -14.95 18.33 0.60
N ALA A 184 -16.14 18.76 0.18
CA ALA A 184 -17.40 18.11 0.55
C ALA A 184 -17.49 16.65 0.08
N GLN A 185 -17.05 16.36 -1.15
CA GLN A 185 -16.99 14.98 -1.65
C GLN A 185 -16.04 14.11 -0.83
N CYS A 186 -14.89 14.65 -0.43
CA CYS A 186 -13.95 13.93 0.44
C CYS A 186 -14.57 13.65 1.82
N VAL A 187 -15.26 14.62 2.43
CA VAL A 187 -15.97 14.41 3.70
C VAL A 187 -17.04 13.32 3.56
N THR A 188 -17.85 13.37 2.50
CA THR A 188 -18.86 12.32 2.24
C THR A 188 -18.23 10.94 2.11
N PHE A 189 -17.12 10.82 1.41
CA PHE A 189 -16.40 9.55 1.27
C PHE A 189 -15.86 9.04 2.61
N ILE A 190 -15.25 9.92 3.41
CA ILE A 190 -14.71 9.58 4.74
C ILE A 190 -15.83 9.08 5.65
N VAL A 191 -16.98 9.81 5.70
CA VAL A 191 -18.14 9.42 6.53
C VAL A 191 -18.68 8.06 6.08
N ALA A 192 -18.83 7.83 4.77
CA ALA A 192 -19.32 6.55 4.26
C ALA A 192 -18.39 5.36 4.61
N ASP A 193 -17.08 5.57 4.66
CA ASP A 193 -16.15 4.54 5.11
C ASP A 193 -16.21 4.33 6.62
N LEU A 194 -16.38 5.39 7.42
CA LEU A 194 -16.57 5.28 8.86
C LEU A 194 -17.88 4.54 9.21
N ASP A 195 -18.97 4.78 8.50
CA ASP A 195 -20.23 4.06 8.67
C ASP A 195 -20.06 2.55 8.41
N LYS A 196 -19.32 2.18 7.37
CA LYS A 196 -18.98 0.77 7.09
C LYS A 196 -18.10 0.17 8.19
N ALA A 197 -17.14 0.93 8.69
CA ALA A 197 -16.30 0.49 9.81
C ALA A 197 -17.14 0.24 11.06
N ILE A 198 -18.04 1.16 11.41
CA ILE A 198 -18.95 1.01 12.57
C ILE A 198 -19.84 -0.23 12.43
N ALA A 199 -20.34 -0.49 11.22
CA ALA A 199 -21.20 -1.65 10.97
C ALA A 199 -20.45 -2.99 11.07
N ALA A 200 -19.15 -3.00 10.79
CA ALA A 200 -18.32 -4.21 10.79
C ALA A 200 -17.61 -4.46 12.14
N LEU A 201 -17.31 -3.40 12.90
CA LEU A 201 -16.64 -3.50 14.18
C LEU A 201 -17.66 -3.74 15.28
N ASP A 202 -17.36 -4.69 16.18
CA ASP A 202 -18.22 -4.96 17.33
C ASP A 202 -18.21 -3.75 18.28
N THR A 203 -19.40 -3.30 18.72
CA THR A 203 -19.57 -2.15 19.60
C THR A 203 -19.12 -2.41 21.05
N LYS A 204 -18.83 -3.66 21.40
CA LYS A 204 -18.17 -3.99 22.65
C LYS A 204 -16.67 -3.83 22.50
N ALA A 205 -16.20 -2.60 22.66
CA ALA A 205 -14.79 -2.35 22.91
C ALA A 205 -14.35 -3.17 24.13
N GLU A 206 -13.68 -4.28 23.92
CA GLU A 206 -12.70 -4.73 24.89
C GLU A 206 -11.60 -3.65 24.87
N ILE A 207 -11.78 -2.63 25.70
CA ILE A 207 -10.74 -1.64 25.99
C ILE A 207 -9.52 -2.45 26.37
N GLY A 208 -8.51 -2.39 25.51
CA GLY A 208 -7.37 -3.26 25.52
C GLY A 208 -6.80 -3.45 26.91
N ARG A 209 -6.43 -4.68 27.22
CA ARG A 209 -5.56 -4.96 28.34
C ARG A 209 -4.31 -4.14 28.14
N ALA A 210 -4.19 -3.04 28.89
CA ALA A 210 -2.93 -2.37 29.06
C ALA A 210 -1.97 -3.45 29.57
N HIS A 211 -1.03 -3.88 28.74
CA HIS A 211 0.09 -4.67 29.21
C HIS A 211 0.93 -3.74 30.08
N VAL A 212 0.79 -3.92 31.38
CA VAL A 212 1.72 -3.41 32.38
C VAL A 212 2.99 -4.25 32.29
#